data_1449fed3839f9c5823cb211b8a031505
#
_entry.id   1449fed3839f9c5823cb211b8a031505
#
_cell.length_a   1.000
_cell.length_b   1.000
_cell.length_c   1.000
_cell.angle_alpha   90.00
_cell.angle_beta   90.00
_cell.angle_gamma   90.00
#
_symmetry.space_group_name_H-M   'P 1'
#
loop_
_entity.id
_entity.type
_entity.pdbx_description
1 polymer ?
#
loop_
_entity_poly.entity_id
_entity_poly.type
_entity_poly.pdbx_seq_one_letter_code
_entity_poly.pdbx_strand_id
1 'polypeptide(L)'
;MSISDMTLAQRAALFAKLSSLAYMNKLKKVEYIPGESLGFNQNPKFYDHGGAQAYKMESKTDIVIACRGTEPTQWNDVKADLRAFPVLAETVGRVHKGFKKEVDDLWPMISEDIKKASSKKKLWVTGHSLGAAMATVVAARCTLKEGLHDVEELHTFGSPRVGWRKYCKSLPVTHYRWRNNNDIVTTVPPVFMGYKHHGTSMYINAYGKVRDLTTWQRTKDKLRGIVMGLKSGRFDSFMDHLIHDYIKHLDDWAKE
;
A
#
# COMPACT_ATOMS: atom_id res chain seq x y z
N MET A 1 -6.53 -18.88 -13.88
CA MET A 1 -6.35 -18.59 -12.45
C MET A 1 -6.56 -17.10 -12.26
N SER A 2 -7.34 -16.66 -11.30
CA SER A 2 -7.50 -15.25 -10.92
C SER A 2 -6.86 -14.98 -9.57
N ILE A 3 -6.71 -13.71 -9.20
CA ILE A 3 -6.18 -13.34 -7.87
C ILE A 3 -7.09 -13.91 -6.76
N SER A 4 -8.40 -14.01 -7.01
CA SER A 4 -9.36 -14.56 -6.05
C SER A 4 -9.15 -16.05 -5.73
N ASP A 5 -8.48 -16.80 -6.60
CA ASP A 5 -8.19 -18.23 -6.40
C ASP A 5 -6.96 -18.44 -5.46
N MET A 6 -6.23 -17.36 -5.15
CA MET A 6 -5.03 -17.39 -4.31
C MET A 6 -5.39 -17.36 -2.82
N THR A 7 -4.57 -17.96 -1.98
CA THR A 7 -4.64 -17.78 -0.52
C THR A 7 -4.29 -16.33 -0.14
N LEU A 8 -4.63 -15.89 1.08
CA LEU A 8 -4.24 -14.58 1.57
C LEU A 8 -2.71 -14.38 1.57
N ALA A 9 -1.96 -15.42 1.90
CA ALA A 9 -0.49 -15.37 1.90
C ALA A 9 0.06 -15.13 0.48
N GLN A 10 -0.47 -15.86 -0.50
CA GLN A 10 -0.08 -15.71 -1.90
C GLN A 10 -0.47 -14.32 -2.44
N ARG A 11 -1.68 -13.81 -2.11
CA ARG A 11 -2.08 -12.43 -2.48
C ARG A 11 -1.17 -11.39 -1.86
N ALA A 12 -0.85 -11.53 -0.58
CA ALA A 12 0.05 -10.60 0.12
C ALA A 12 1.43 -10.54 -0.54
N ALA A 13 2.02 -11.69 -0.84
CA ALA A 13 3.31 -11.78 -1.53
C ALA A 13 3.24 -11.17 -2.94
N LEU A 14 2.19 -11.46 -3.71
CA LEU A 14 1.97 -10.86 -5.02
C LEU A 14 1.89 -9.33 -4.93
N PHE A 15 1.02 -8.79 -4.07
CA PHE A 15 0.82 -7.35 -3.96
C PHE A 15 2.04 -6.60 -3.42
N ALA A 16 2.86 -7.22 -2.56
CA ALA A 16 4.14 -6.65 -2.16
C ALA A 16 5.09 -6.49 -3.36
N LYS A 17 5.18 -7.51 -4.23
CA LYS A 17 5.98 -7.46 -5.46
C LYS A 17 5.45 -6.42 -6.45
N LEU A 18 4.12 -6.33 -6.64
CA LEU A 18 3.52 -5.32 -7.51
C LEU A 18 3.73 -3.89 -6.96
N SER A 19 3.71 -3.72 -5.62
CA SER A 19 4.05 -2.45 -4.99
C SER A 19 5.52 -2.07 -5.19
N SER A 20 6.43 -3.05 -5.17
CA SER A 20 7.85 -2.84 -5.48
C SER A 20 8.06 -2.47 -6.95
N LEU A 21 7.33 -3.11 -7.85
CA LEU A 21 7.38 -2.82 -9.29
C LEU A 21 7.03 -1.36 -9.58
N ALA A 22 6.13 -0.76 -8.79
CA ALA A 22 5.73 0.63 -8.95
C ALA A 22 6.88 1.65 -8.80
N TYR A 23 8.01 1.28 -8.18
CA TYR A 23 9.21 2.13 -8.09
C TYR A 23 10.06 2.15 -9.36
N MET A 24 9.80 1.27 -10.32
CA MET A 24 10.56 1.24 -11.56
C MET A 24 10.11 2.38 -12.48
N ASN A 25 11.07 3.24 -12.88
CA ASN A 25 10.81 4.29 -13.86
C ASN A 25 10.60 3.70 -15.25
N LYS A 26 9.46 4.00 -15.88
CA LYS A 26 9.07 3.58 -17.25
C LYS A 26 9.58 2.18 -17.59
N LEU A 27 8.78 1.19 -17.29
CA LEU A 27 9.07 -0.20 -17.64
C LEU A 27 9.29 -0.33 -19.16
N LYS A 28 10.53 -0.16 -19.60
CA LYS A 28 10.94 -0.35 -21.00
C LYS A 28 10.96 -1.82 -21.35
N LYS A 29 10.38 -2.72 -21.11
CA LYS A 29 10.40 -4.20 -21.10
C LYS A 29 10.72 -4.71 -19.70
N VAL A 30 9.71 -5.02 -18.95
CA VAL A 30 9.91 -5.82 -17.76
C VAL A 30 10.06 -7.26 -18.23
N GLU A 31 11.24 -7.81 -18.02
CA GLU A 31 11.49 -9.23 -18.32
C GLU A 31 10.60 -10.15 -17.48
N TYR A 32 10.12 -9.65 -16.35
CA TYR A 32 9.23 -10.37 -15.44
C TYR A 32 8.26 -9.42 -14.72
N ILE A 33 6.96 -9.62 -14.92
CA ILE A 33 5.91 -8.99 -14.13
C ILE A 33 5.42 -10.01 -13.10
N PRO A 34 5.47 -9.68 -11.77
CA PRO A 34 4.88 -10.54 -10.76
C PRO A 34 3.42 -10.86 -11.11
N GLY A 35 3.08 -12.15 -11.14
CA GLY A 35 1.75 -12.58 -11.56
C GLY A 35 1.59 -12.80 -13.06
N GLU A 36 2.68 -12.95 -13.82
CA GLU A 36 2.62 -13.31 -15.25
C GLU A 36 1.79 -14.57 -15.49
N SER A 37 1.89 -15.56 -14.60
CA SER A 37 1.06 -16.76 -14.61
C SER A 37 -0.45 -16.49 -14.47
N LEU A 38 -0.83 -15.31 -13.97
CA LEU A 38 -2.21 -14.82 -13.91
C LEU A 38 -2.65 -14.11 -15.19
N GLY A 39 -1.74 -13.98 -16.17
CA GLY A 39 -1.99 -13.36 -17.45
C GLY A 39 -1.98 -11.82 -17.41
N PHE A 40 -1.26 -11.21 -16.46
CA PHE A 40 -1.03 -9.77 -16.49
C PHE A 40 -0.26 -9.39 -17.77
N ASN A 41 -0.68 -8.28 -18.37
CA ASN A 41 -0.05 -7.78 -19.58
C ASN A 41 1.42 -7.45 -19.35
N GLN A 42 2.24 -7.80 -20.33
CA GLN A 42 3.66 -7.43 -20.35
C GLN A 42 3.89 -5.91 -20.49
N ASN A 43 2.85 -5.12 -20.72
CA ASN A 43 2.88 -3.66 -20.83
C ASN A 43 1.89 -3.02 -19.84
N PRO A 44 2.26 -2.88 -18.57
CA PRO A 44 1.45 -2.15 -17.61
C PRO A 44 1.32 -0.69 -18.02
N LYS A 45 0.13 -0.11 -17.89
CA LYS A 45 -0.09 1.31 -18.14
C LYS A 45 0.49 2.14 -17.00
N PHE A 46 1.39 3.03 -17.34
CA PHE A 46 2.01 3.95 -16.39
C PHE A 46 1.25 5.28 -16.34
N TYR A 47 0.91 5.72 -15.15
CA TYR A 47 0.37 7.04 -14.87
C TYR A 47 1.46 7.89 -14.23
N ASP A 48 1.69 9.09 -14.78
CA ASP A 48 2.71 10.02 -14.30
C ASP A 48 2.21 11.45 -14.52
N HIS A 49 1.93 12.16 -13.43
CA HIS A 49 1.51 13.54 -13.45
C HIS A 49 1.82 14.25 -12.14
N GLY A 50 2.41 15.44 -12.21
CA GLY A 50 2.68 16.28 -11.04
C GLY A 50 3.65 15.67 -10.01
N GLY A 51 4.43 14.65 -10.40
CA GLY A 51 5.31 13.88 -9.51
C GLY A 51 4.65 12.65 -8.90
N ALA A 52 3.32 12.55 -8.96
CA ALA A 52 2.59 11.36 -8.57
C ALA A 52 2.67 10.27 -9.65
N GLN A 53 2.83 9.02 -9.23
CA GLN A 53 2.99 7.91 -10.15
C GLN A 53 2.24 6.66 -9.68
N ALA A 54 1.70 5.91 -10.65
CA ALA A 54 1.07 4.62 -10.41
C ALA A 54 1.12 3.75 -11.67
N TYR A 55 0.91 2.45 -11.50
CA TYR A 55 0.73 1.51 -12.60
C TYR A 55 -0.66 0.87 -12.56
N LYS A 56 -1.26 0.67 -13.73
CA LYS A 56 -2.37 -0.26 -13.94
C LYS A 56 -1.84 -1.52 -14.61
N MET A 57 -2.03 -2.64 -13.97
CA MET A 57 -1.81 -3.97 -14.54
C MET A 57 -3.16 -4.64 -14.75
N GLU A 58 -3.31 -5.35 -15.86
CA GLU A 58 -4.60 -5.89 -16.25
C GLU A 58 -4.44 -7.30 -16.83
N SER A 59 -5.28 -8.23 -16.37
CA SER A 59 -5.44 -9.57 -16.92
C SER A 59 -6.84 -9.75 -17.52
N LYS A 60 -7.21 -10.97 -17.89
CA LYS A 60 -8.56 -11.27 -18.34
C LYS A 60 -9.63 -11.08 -17.25
N THR A 61 -9.26 -11.29 -16.00
CA THR A 61 -10.16 -11.34 -14.84
C THR A 61 -9.92 -10.23 -13.82
N ASP A 62 -8.74 -9.62 -13.82
CA ASP A 62 -8.30 -8.75 -12.73
C ASP A 62 -7.67 -7.45 -13.24
N ILE A 63 -7.87 -6.38 -12.49
CA ILE A 63 -7.20 -5.09 -12.64
C ILE A 63 -6.50 -4.78 -11.32
N VAL A 64 -5.22 -4.40 -11.37
CA VAL A 64 -4.48 -3.95 -10.19
C VAL A 64 -4.00 -2.53 -10.41
N ILE A 65 -4.31 -1.63 -9.48
CA ILE A 65 -3.69 -0.30 -9.39
C ILE A 65 -2.62 -0.35 -8.31
N ALA A 66 -1.36 -0.17 -8.71
CA ALA A 66 -0.21 -0.12 -7.81
C ALA A 66 0.32 1.32 -7.73
N CYS A 67 0.13 1.97 -6.59
CA CYS A 67 0.59 3.34 -6.37
C CYS A 67 2.05 3.35 -5.93
N ARG A 68 2.85 4.23 -6.54
CA ARG A 68 4.26 4.42 -6.20
C ARG A 68 4.41 5.28 -4.95
N GLY A 69 5.31 4.89 -4.07
CA GLY A 69 5.77 5.70 -2.95
C GLY A 69 6.95 6.60 -3.33
N THR A 70 7.42 7.38 -2.36
CA THR A 70 8.63 8.18 -2.49
C THR A 70 9.87 7.29 -2.31
N GLU A 71 10.93 7.58 -3.04
CA GLU A 71 12.22 6.88 -2.90
C GLU A 71 12.77 7.01 -1.48
N PRO A 72 13.38 5.96 -0.92
CA PRO A 72 13.92 5.97 0.44
C PRO A 72 14.93 7.10 0.68
N THR A 73 15.67 7.51 -0.33
CA THR A 73 16.66 8.61 -0.27
C THR A 73 16.02 9.98 -0.07
N GLN A 74 14.75 10.15 -0.41
CA GLN A 74 14.00 11.41 -0.29
C GLN A 74 13.15 11.48 0.99
N TRP A 75 13.24 10.47 1.85
CA TRP A 75 12.40 10.38 3.06
C TRP A 75 12.61 11.50 4.08
N ASN A 76 13.82 12.07 4.15
CA ASN A 76 14.07 13.21 5.04
C ASN A 76 13.27 14.45 4.60
N ASP A 77 13.10 14.64 3.29
CA ASP A 77 12.28 15.71 2.71
C ASP A 77 10.80 15.43 2.95
N VAL A 78 10.38 14.18 2.77
CA VAL A 78 8.99 13.74 3.04
C VAL A 78 8.63 13.88 4.51
N LYS A 79 9.55 13.63 5.46
CA LYS A 79 9.29 13.89 6.89
C LYS A 79 9.06 15.37 7.18
N ALA A 80 9.81 16.27 6.54
CA ALA A 80 9.62 17.71 6.69
C ALA A 80 8.29 18.16 6.09
N ASP A 81 7.86 17.55 4.98
CA ASP A 81 6.59 17.84 4.29
C ASP A 81 5.38 17.08 4.85
N LEU A 82 5.57 16.08 5.70
CA LEU A 82 4.50 15.44 6.49
C LEU A 82 3.89 16.42 7.52
N ARG A 83 3.86 17.73 7.21
CA ARG A 83 2.97 18.67 7.88
C ARG A 83 1.56 18.15 7.68
N ALA A 84 1.05 17.51 8.71
CA ALA A 84 -0.18 16.73 8.70
C ALA A 84 -1.42 17.64 8.65
N PHE A 85 -1.56 18.42 7.56
CA PHE A 85 -2.73 19.25 7.33
C PHE A 85 -3.91 18.39 6.84
N PRO A 86 -4.96 18.24 7.64
CA PRO A 86 -6.16 17.53 7.22
C PRO A 86 -7.03 18.46 6.34
N VAL A 87 -7.41 17.96 5.17
CA VAL A 87 -8.36 18.62 4.26
C VAL A 87 -9.60 17.75 4.07
N LEU A 88 -10.68 18.33 3.56
CA LEU A 88 -11.87 17.57 3.20
C LEU A 88 -11.53 16.56 2.10
N ALA A 89 -11.92 15.31 2.32
CA ALA A 89 -11.86 14.30 1.30
C ALA A 89 -12.96 14.56 0.26
N GLU A 90 -12.74 14.14 -0.98
CA GLU A 90 -13.80 14.16 -2.00
C GLU A 90 -14.91 13.13 -1.75
N THR A 91 -14.68 12.23 -0.80
CA THR A 91 -15.63 11.24 -0.35
C THR A 91 -16.25 11.67 0.97
N VAL A 92 -15.78 11.15 2.11
CA VAL A 92 -16.33 11.43 3.44
C VAL A 92 -15.22 11.76 4.42
N GLY A 93 -15.35 12.86 5.17
CA GLY A 93 -14.45 13.20 6.28
C GLY A 93 -13.19 13.94 5.84
N ARG A 94 -12.10 13.77 6.58
CA ARG A 94 -10.81 14.46 6.34
C ARG A 94 -9.69 13.49 6.08
N VAL A 95 -8.85 13.83 5.10
CA VAL A 95 -7.68 13.09 4.64
C VAL A 95 -6.46 14.00 4.67
N HIS A 96 -5.26 13.44 4.70
CA HIS A 96 -4.02 14.18 4.62
C HIS A 96 -3.90 14.92 3.28
N LYS A 97 -3.59 16.23 3.31
CA LYS A 97 -3.54 17.09 2.13
C LYS A 97 -2.59 16.57 1.05
N GLY A 98 -1.38 16.18 1.44
CA GLY A 98 -0.37 15.66 0.50
C GLY A 98 -0.86 14.41 -0.22
N PHE A 99 -1.37 13.41 0.52
CA PHE A 99 -1.86 12.16 -0.08
C PHE A 99 -3.04 12.40 -1.03
N LYS A 100 -3.94 13.33 -0.65
CA LYS A 100 -5.05 13.73 -1.52
C LYS A 100 -4.53 14.35 -2.81
N LYS A 101 -3.56 15.28 -2.72
CA LYS A 101 -2.99 15.97 -3.89
C LYS A 101 -2.38 15.00 -4.88
N GLU A 102 -1.53 14.07 -4.42
CA GLU A 102 -0.93 13.05 -5.28
C GLU A 102 -1.99 12.23 -6.04
N VAL A 103 -3.09 11.88 -5.36
CA VAL A 103 -4.18 11.16 -6.02
C VAL A 103 -5.00 12.08 -6.93
N ASP A 104 -5.22 13.36 -6.56
CA ASP A 104 -5.92 14.33 -7.42
C ASP A 104 -5.21 14.47 -8.78
N ASP A 105 -3.88 14.48 -8.78
CA ASP A 105 -3.06 14.59 -9.98
C ASP A 105 -3.22 13.37 -10.91
N LEU A 106 -3.41 12.17 -10.37
CA LEU A 106 -3.58 10.93 -11.17
C LEU A 106 -5.04 10.56 -11.46
N TRP A 107 -5.96 11.07 -10.65
CA TRP A 107 -7.35 10.61 -10.64
C TRP A 107 -8.08 10.68 -11.97
N PRO A 108 -7.93 11.75 -12.78
CA PRO A 108 -8.60 11.80 -14.09
C PRO A 108 -8.25 10.59 -14.97
N MET A 109 -6.96 10.23 -15.03
CA MET A 109 -6.48 9.10 -15.84
C MET A 109 -6.92 7.75 -15.28
N ILE A 110 -6.77 7.56 -13.96
CA ILE A 110 -7.14 6.30 -13.29
C ILE A 110 -8.65 6.06 -13.40
N SER A 111 -9.47 7.08 -13.11
CA SER A 111 -10.92 6.93 -13.11
C SER A 111 -11.48 6.68 -14.52
N GLU A 112 -10.90 7.30 -15.55
CA GLU A 112 -11.27 7.06 -16.94
C GLU A 112 -11.00 5.61 -17.35
N ASP A 113 -9.83 5.08 -17.00
CA ASP A 113 -9.46 3.72 -17.32
C ASP A 113 -10.29 2.67 -16.55
N ILE A 114 -10.61 2.94 -15.29
CA ILE A 114 -11.48 2.07 -14.50
C ILE A 114 -12.90 2.07 -15.10
N LYS A 115 -13.44 3.21 -15.49
CA LYS A 115 -14.76 3.31 -16.14
C LYS A 115 -14.85 2.56 -17.46
N LYS A 116 -13.76 2.56 -18.23
CA LYS A 116 -13.67 1.84 -19.51
C LYS A 116 -13.48 0.33 -19.36
N ALA A 117 -13.04 -0.09 -18.17
CA ALA A 117 -12.79 -1.50 -17.91
C ALA A 117 -14.09 -2.31 -17.84
N SER A 118 -14.02 -3.58 -18.21
CA SER A 118 -15.16 -4.47 -18.09
C SER A 118 -15.60 -4.63 -16.64
N SER A 119 -16.90 -4.47 -16.37
CA SER A 119 -17.50 -4.70 -15.05
C SER A 119 -17.34 -6.13 -14.52
N LYS A 120 -16.94 -7.05 -15.37
CA LYS A 120 -16.64 -8.44 -14.97
C LYS A 120 -15.27 -8.62 -14.35
N LYS A 121 -14.37 -7.63 -14.49
CA LYS A 121 -13.04 -7.68 -13.90
C LYS A 121 -13.06 -7.18 -12.46
N LYS A 122 -12.31 -7.85 -11.60
CA LYS A 122 -12.14 -7.48 -10.20
C LYS A 122 -11.06 -6.43 -10.06
N LEU A 123 -11.33 -5.41 -9.25
CA LEU A 123 -10.39 -4.31 -9.01
C LEU A 123 -9.68 -4.52 -7.67
N TRP A 124 -8.36 -4.49 -7.72
CA TRP A 124 -7.46 -4.59 -6.57
C TRP A 124 -6.58 -3.34 -6.50
N VAL A 125 -6.28 -2.89 -5.30
CA VAL A 125 -5.43 -1.71 -5.11
C VAL A 125 -4.30 -2.03 -4.15
N THR A 126 -3.10 -1.56 -4.47
CA THR A 126 -1.93 -1.80 -3.63
C THR A 126 -0.96 -0.63 -3.64
N GLY A 127 -0.05 -0.60 -2.65
CA GLY A 127 1.02 0.38 -2.58
C GLY A 127 1.88 0.21 -1.33
N HIS A 128 3.06 0.79 -1.39
CA HIS A 128 4.03 0.82 -0.30
C HIS A 128 4.32 2.27 0.12
N SER A 129 4.50 2.51 1.41
CA SER A 129 4.90 3.82 1.93
C SER A 129 3.88 4.93 1.60
N LEU A 130 4.30 6.05 1.00
CA LEU A 130 3.41 7.08 0.46
C LEU A 130 2.41 6.48 -0.53
N GLY A 131 2.86 5.56 -1.40
CA GLY A 131 1.98 4.85 -2.34
C GLY A 131 0.89 4.03 -1.64
N ALA A 132 1.13 3.54 -0.43
CA ALA A 132 0.10 2.89 0.40
C ALA A 132 -0.99 3.87 0.86
N ALA A 133 -0.61 5.10 1.19
CA ALA A 133 -1.56 6.16 1.50
C ALA A 133 -2.37 6.57 0.26
N MET A 134 -1.71 6.73 -0.89
CA MET A 134 -2.38 6.99 -2.18
C MET A 134 -3.35 5.86 -2.54
N ALA A 135 -2.92 4.60 -2.42
CA ALA A 135 -3.76 3.41 -2.64
C ALA A 135 -5.04 3.42 -1.80
N THR A 136 -4.93 3.86 -0.53
CA THR A 136 -6.10 4.00 0.36
C THR A 136 -7.07 5.10 -0.14
N VAL A 137 -6.55 6.21 -0.67
CA VAL A 137 -7.39 7.29 -1.23
C VAL A 137 -8.02 6.85 -2.57
N VAL A 138 -7.27 6.17 -3.42
CA VAL A 138 -7.79 5.58 -4.67
C VAL A 138 -8.91 4.60 -4.38
N ALA A 139 -8.70 3.66 -3.45
CA ALA A 139 -9.72 2.69 -3.06
C ALA A 139 -10.99 3.36 -2.52
N ALA A 140 -10.84 4.42 -1.69
CA ALA A 140 -11.99 5.17 -1.19
C ALA A 140 -12.78 5.85 -2.31
N ARG A 141 -12.10 6.40 -3.31
CA ARG A 141 -12.77 7.03 -4.46
C ARG A 141 -13.48 6.03 -5.35
N CYS A 142 -12.86 4.88 -5.60
CA CYS A 142 -13.48 3.82 -6.40
C CYS A 142 -14.76 3.30 -5.74
N THR A 143 -14.73 3.04 -4.44
CA THR A 143 -15.83 2.39 -3.73
C THR A 143 -16.95 3.37 -3.31
N LEU A 144 -16.62 4.64 -3.04
CA LEU A 144 -17.58 5.63 -2.53
C LEU A 144 -18.09 6.62 -3.59
N LYS A 145 -17.58 6.57 -4.82
CA LYS A 145 -18.10 7.36 -5.96
C LYS A 145 -18.89 6.47 -6.89
N GLU A 146 -20.05 6.95 -7.31
CA GLU A 146 -20.93 6.23 -8.23
C GLU A 146 -20.27 5.96 -9.60
N GLY A 147 -20.60 4.84 -10.19
CA GLY A 147 -20.20 4.46 -11.54
C GLY A 147 -18.74 3.99 -11.69
N LEU A 148 -18.11 3.61 -10.59
CA LEU A 148 -16.78 2.97 -10.58
C LEU A 148 -16.89 1.53 -10.06
N HIS A 149 -15.80 0.78 -10.25
CA HIS A 149 -15.70 -0.58 -9.74
C HIS A 149 -15.51 -0.59 -8.23
N ASP A 150 -16.19 -1.47 -7.53
CA ASP A 150 -15.86 -1.79 -6.14
C ASP A 150 -14.48 -2.42 -6.05
N VAL A 151 -13.74 -2.07 -4.99
CA VAL A 151 -12.43 -2.65 -4.73
C VAL A 151 -12.59 -3.94 -3.94
N GLU A 152 -12.15 -5.06 -4.51
CA GLU A 152 -12.20 -6.39 -3.86
C GLU A 152 -11.38 -6.40 -2.57
N GLU A 153 -10.10 -6.03 -2.67
CA GLU A 153 -9.21 -5.88 -1.52
C GLU A 153 -8.20 -4.76 -1.77
N LEU A 154 -7.81 -4.13 -0.67
CA LEU A 154 -6.71 -3.18 -0.60
C LEU A 154 -5.58 -3.81 0.22
N HIS A 155 -4.39 -3.92 -0.36
CA HIS A 155 -3.19 -4.35 0.34
C HIS A 155 -2.19 -3.21 0.44
N THR A 156 -1.78 -2.84 1.64
CA THR A 156 -0.80 -1.75 1.84
C THR A 156 0.36 -2.21 2.72
N PHE A 157 1.54 -1.78 2.37
CA PHE A 157 2.79 -2.14 3.04
C PHE A 157 3.45 -0.88 3.61
N GLY A 158 3.75 -0.88 4.90
CA GLY A 158 4.35 0.28 5.56
C GLY A 158 3.50 1.57 5.48
N SER A 159 2.18 1.45 5.46
CA SER A 159 1.28 2.60 5.27
C SER A 159 1.30 3.58 6.43
N PRO A 160 1.48 4.90 6.20
CA PRO A 160 1.19 5.92 7.19
C PRO A 160 -0.30 5.99 7.50
N ARG A 161 -0.70 6.79 8.50
CA ARG A 161 -2.11 7.09 8.78
C ARG A 161 -2.66 8.07 7.77
N VAL A 162 -3.73 7.70 7.07
CA VAL A 162 -4.19 8.42 5.88
C VAL A 162 -5.19 9.53 6.19
N GLY A 163 -6.05 9.34 7.17
CA GLY A 163 -7.12 10.30 7.46
C GLY A 163 -7.64 10.27 8.87
N TRP A 164 -8.66 11.10 9.14
CA TRP A 164 -9.32 11.13 10.42
C TRP A 164 -10.34 10.01 10.59
N ARG A 165 -10.81 9.83 11.83
CA ARG A 165 -11.72 8.71 12.19
C ARG A 165 -12.92 8.57 11.26
N LYS A 166 -13.56 9.68 10.88
CA LYS A 166 -14.74 9.65 10.00
C LYS A 166 -14.37 9.09 8.62
N TYR A 167 -13.26 9.55 8.05
CA TYR A 167 -12.74 9.03 6.77
C TYR A 167 -12.46 7.53 6.84
N CYS A 168 -11.67 7.10 7.84
CA CYS A 168 -11.31 5.70 7.98
C CYS A 168 -12.51 4.77 8.24
N LYS A 169 -13.56 5.26 8.94
CA LYS A 169 -14.76 4.45 9.21
C LYS A 169 -15.74 4.35 8.04
N SER A 170 -15.69 5.31 7.11
CA SER A 170 -16.61 5.34 5.97
C SER A 170 -16.18 4.46 4.79
N LEU A 171 -14.97 3.93 4.80
CA LEU A 171 -14.42 3.14 3.70
C LEU A 171 -14.82 1.66 3.84
N PRO A 172 -15.75 1.14 3.01
CA PRO A 172 -16.27 -0.22 3.13
C PRO A 172 -15.43 -1.23 2.31
N VAL A 173 -14.10 -1.12 2.37
CA VAL A 173 -13.18 -1.98 1.63
C VAL A 173 -12.46 -2.93 2.58
N THR A 174 -12.34 -4.20 2.20
CA THR A 174 -11.46 -5.16 2.87
C THR A 174 -10.02 -4.71 2.69
N HIS A 175 -9.38 -4.27 3.78
CA HIS A 175 -8.04 -3.71 3.75
C HIS A 175 -7.10 -4.48 4.66
N TYR A 176 -6.09 -5.13 4.10
CA TYR A 176 -4.97 -5.76 4.79
C TYR A 176 -3.79 -4.81 4.82
N ARG A 177 -3.53 -4.26 6.00
CA ARG A 177 -2.47 -3.28 6.22
C ARG A 177 -1.27 -3.96 6.87
N TRP A 178 -0.27 -4.26 6.05
CA TRP A 178 0.96 -4.92 6.44
C TRP A 178 1.91 -3.97 7.14
N ARG A 179 2.40 -4.41 8.28
CA ARG A 179 3.34 -3.67 9.10
C ARG A 179 4.49 -4.58 9.50
N ASN A 180 5.71 -4.20 9.15
CA ASN A 180 6.91 -4.91 9.57
C ASN A 180 7.44 -4.31 10.88
N ASN A 181 7.55 -5.09 11.90
CA ASN A 181 8.11 -4.84 13.24
C ASN A 181 8.20 -3.35 13.66
N ASN A 182 9.38 -2.74 13.53
CA ASN A 182 9.67 -1.37 13.94
C ASN A 182 9.48 -0.32 12.84
N ASP A 183 8.85 -0.68 11.71
CA ASP A 183 8.56 0.28 10.64
C ASP A 183 7.92 1.57 11.19
N ILE A 184 8.72 2.65 11.20
CA ILE A 184 8.34 3.94 11.78
C ILE A 184 7.28 4.66 10.96
N VAL A 185 7.24 4.44 9.65
CA VAL A 185 6.29 5.11 8.74
C VAL A 185 4.86 4.81 9.13
N THR A 186 4.61 3.61 9.64
CA THR A 186 3.29 3.23 10.14
C THR A 186 2.84 4.00 11.38
N THR A 187 3.71 4.80 11.98
CA THR A 187 3.42 5.58 13.18
C THR A 187 3.05 7.03 12.91
N VAL A 188 3.24 7.51 11.68
CA VAL A 188 2.98 8.89 11.27
C VAL A 188 1.76 9.00 10.35
N PRO A 189 1.08 10.16 10.30
CA PRO A 189 1.09 11.24 11.30
C PRO A 189 0.64 10.75 12.68
N PRO A 190 1.04 11.44 13.77
CA PRO A 190 0.70 11.01 15.13
C PRO A 190 -0.80 10.95 15.41
N VAL A 191 -1.20 10.03 16.30
CA VAL A 191 -2.61 9.81 16.66
C VAL A 191 -3.26 11.04 17.31
N PHE A 192 -2.47 11.81 18.07
CA PHE A 192 -2.97 13.02 18.75
C PHE A 192 -3.38 14.13 17.76
N MET A 193 -2.91 14.08 16.50
CA MET A 193 -3.37 14.97 15.43
C MET A 193 -4.69 14.51 14.78
N GLY A 194 -5.37 13.51 15.35
CA GLY A 194 -6.65 12.98 14.86
C GLY A 194 -6.55 11.89 13.81
N TYR A 195 -5.34 11.59 13.31
CA TYR A 195 -5.12 10.58 12.29
C TYR A 195 -5.31 9.15 12.78
N LYS A 196 -5.89 8.32 11.95
CA LYS A 196 -6.18 6.92 12.23
C LYS A 196 -5.76 6.06 11.03
N HIS A 197 -5.59 4.79 11.30
CA HIS A 197 -5.50 3.78 10.27
C HIS A 197 -6.89 3.26 9.89
N HIS A 198 -7.02 2.84 8.63
CA HIS A 198 -8.09 2.00 8.13
C HIS A 198 -7.62 0.55 8.02
N GLY A 199 -8.55 -0.39 8.12
CA GLY A 199 -8.33 -1.81 7.82
C GLY A 199 -7.67 -2.62 8.94
N THR A 200 -7.48 -3.90 8.64
CA THR A 200 -6.90 -4.90 9.55
C THR A 200 -5.38 -4.82 9.57
N SER A 201 -4.80 -4.71 10.76
CA SER A 201 -3.35 -4.68 10.93
C SER A 201 -2.76 -6.07 10.88
N MET A 202 -2.05 -6.39 9.80
CA MET A 202 -1.28 -7.61 9.61
C MET A 202 0.16 -7.37 10.06
N TYR A 203 0.60 -8.05 11.13
CA TYR A 203 1.88 -7.77 11.76
C TYR A 203 2.92 -8.85 11.44
N ILE A 204 4.06 -8.40 10.94
CA ILE A 204 5.27 -9.20 10.73
C ILE A 204 6.19 -8.94 11.93
N ASN A 205 6.55 -9.97 12.68
CA ASN A 205 7.34 -9.84 13.90
C ASN A 205 8.85 -9.70 13.60
N ALA A 206 9.66 -9.49 14.64
CA ALA A 206 11.12 -9.34 14.53
C ALA A 206 11.83 -10.56 13.88
N TYR A 207 11.17 -11.69 13.76
CA TYR A 207 11.68 -12.91 13.09
C TYR A 207 11.14 -13.06 11.65
N GLY A 208 10.44 -12.06 11.12
CA GLY A 208 9.85 -12.11 9.77
C GLY A 208 8.60 -12.99 9.67
N LYS A 209 7.97 -13.37 10.79
CA LYS A 209 6.78 -14.23 10.78
C LYS A 209 5.50 -13.42 10.95
N VAL A 210 4.49 -13.71 10.13
CA VAL A 210 3.15 -13.11 10.28
C VAL A 210 2.52 -13.67 11.56
N ARG A 211 2.12 -12.77 12.46
CA ARG A 211 1.55 -13.16 13.76
C ARG A 211 0.44 -12.19 14.18
N ASP A 212 -0.60 -12.75 14.76
CA ASP A 212 -1.57 -11.95 15.53
C ASP A 212 -1.08 -11.86 16.99
N LEU A 213 -0.59 -10.68 17.35
CA LEU A 213 -0.01 -10.41 18.65
C LEU A 213 -0.85 -9.38 19.41
N THR A 214 -1.04 -9.60 20.72
CA THR A 214 -1.60 -8.59 21.62
C THR A 214 -0.70 -7.35 21.68
N THR A 215 -1.22 -6.22 22.15
CA THR A 215 -0.45 -4.98 22.30
C THR A 215 0.82 -5.18 23.13
N TRP A 216 0.73 -5.94 24.21
CA TRP A 216 1.87 -6.26 25.08
C TRP A 216 2.93 -7.11 24.36
N GLN A 217 2.50 -8.13 23.64
CA GLN A 217 3.40 -8.97 22.84
C GLN A 217 4.11 -8.17 21.74
N ARG A 218 3.38 -7.26 21.07
CA ARG A 218 3.98 -6.34 20.07
C ARG A 218 5.02 -5.40 20.69
N THR A 219 4.79 -4.90 21.92
CA THR A 219 5.78 -4.06 22.61
C THR A 219 7.06 -4.84 22.91
N LYS A 220 6.94 -6.06 23.43
CA LYS A 220 8.09 -6.94 23.66
C LYS A 220 8.83 -7.29 22.36
N ASP A 221 8.10 -7.56 21.30
CA ASP A 221 8.67 -7.89 20.00
C ASP A 221 9.45 -6.72 19.40
N LYS A 222 8.93 -5.50 19.53
CA LYS A 222 9.63 -4.27 19.11
C LYS A 222 10.96 -4.07 19.86
N LEU A 223 10.96 -4.26 21.18
CA LEU A 223 12.18 -4.19 21.98
C LEU A 223 13.19 -5.25 21.52
N ARG A 224 12.71 -6.45 21.20
CA ARG A 224 13.54 -7.54 20.66
C ARG A 224 14.11 -7.15 19.29
N GLY A 225 13.31 -6.57 18.39
CA GLY A 225 13.77 -6.08 17.09
C GLY A 225 14.87 -5.03 17.22
N ILE A 226 14.73 -4.09 18.16
CA ILE A 226 15.78 -3.10 18.46
C ILE A 226 17.08 -3.81 18.91
N VAL A 227 17.00 -4.75 19.85
CA VAL A 227 18.17 -5.49 20.32
C VAL A 227 18.84 -6.31 19.20
N MET A 228 18.04 -6.92 18.32
CA MET A 228 18.56 -7.66 17.17
C MET A 228 19.23 -6.71 16.16
N GLY A 229 18.63 -5.55 15.91
CA GLY A 229 19.21 -4.50 15.06
C GLY A 229 20.54 -4.01 15.59
N LEU A 230 20.63 -3.75 16.91
CA LEU A 230 21.87 -3.38 17.61
C LEU A 230 22.99 -4.42 17.38
N LYS A 231 22.68 -5.70 17.52
CA LYS A 231 23.65 -6.80 17.37
C LYS A 231 24.12 -6.97 15.92
N SER A 232 23.28 -6.63 14.92
CA SER A 232 23.57 -6.79 13.50
C SER A 232 24.10 -5.51 12.83
N GLY A 233 24.30 -4.42 13.58
CA GLY A 233 24.69 -3.11 13.03
C GLY A 233 23.60 -2.42 12.21
N ARG A 234 22.36 -2.92 12.27
CA ARG A 234 21.20 -2.35 11.58
C ARG A 234 20.41 -1.49 12.56
N PHE A 235 20.83 -0.23 12.69
CA PHE A 235 20.23 0.71 13.66
C PHE A 235 19.02 1.47 13.15
N ASP A 236 18.64 1.28 11.88
CA ASP A 236 17.69 2.17 11.24
C ASP A 236 16.30 1.55 11.21
N SER A 237 15.35 2.16 11.93
CA SER A 237 13.91 1.83 11.84
C SER A 237 13.32 2.05 10.43
N PHE A 238 14.09 2.63 9.51
CA PHE A 238 13.80 2.66 8.09
C PHE A 238 14.12 1.35 7.37
N MET A 239 15.04 0.54 7.89
CA MET A 239 15.33 -0.78 7.30
C MET A 239 14.07 -1.68 7.32
N ASP A 240 13.31 -1.65 8.43
CA ASP A 240 12.04 -2.38 8.53
C ASP A 240 10.96 -1.83 7.58
N HIS A 241 11.18 -0.63 7.03
CA HIS A 241 10.27 -0.01 6.05
C HIS A 241 10.54 -0.44 4.62
N LEU A 242 11.69 -1.03 4.30
CA LEU A 242 12.04 -1.39 2.93
C LEU A 242 11.07 -2.43 2.37
N ILE A 243 10.55 -2.18 1.17
CA ILE A 243 9.62 -3.08 0.50
C ILE A 243 10.21 -4.49 0.28
N HIS A 244 11.53 -4.59 0.12
CA HIS A 244 12.21 -5.88 -0.05
C HIS A 244 12.09 -6.79 1.17
N ASP A 245 12.09 -6.24 2.40
CA ASP A 245 11.88 -7.02 3.61
C ASP A 245 10.43 -7.53 3.70
N TYR A 246 9.45 -6.70 3.32
CA TYR A 246 8.05 -7.16 3.20
C TYR A 246 7.92 -8.31 2.19
N ILE A 247 8.52 -8.19 1.00
CA ILE A 247 8.49 -9.23 -0.03
C ILE A 247 9.08 -10.52 0.51
N LYS A 248 10.28 -10.46 1.09
CA LYS A 248 10.97 -11.64 1.65
C LYS A 248 10.10 -12.38 2.66
N HIS A 249 9.59 -11.67 3.66
CA HIS A 249 8.80 -12.28 4.74
C HIS A 249 7.46 -12.85 4.25
N LEU A 250 6.83 -12.18 3.28
CA LEU A 250 5.55 -12.63 2.73
C LEU A 250 5.71 -13.78 1.72
N ASP A 251 6.82 -13.81 0.97
CA ASP A 251 7.15 -14.96 0.13
C ASP A 251 7.42 -16.22 0.97
N ASP A 252 8.10 -16.05 2.10
CA ASP A 252 8.34 -17.17 3.03
C ASP A 252 7.02 -17.67 3.66
N TRP A 253 6.12 -16.74 4.02
CA TRP A 253 4.80 -17.11 4.54
C TRP A 253 3.91 -17.77 3.48
N ALA A 254 4.00 -17.38 2.23
CA ALA A 254 3.23 -17.98 1.14
C ALA A 254 3.65 -19.42 0.79
N LYS A 255 4.82 -19.86 1.27
CA LYS A 255 5.33 -21.23 1.10
C LYS A 255 4.99 -22.17 2.28
N GLU A 256 4.56 -21.62 3.42
CA GLU A 256 4.09 -22.37 4.60
C GLU A 256 2.69 -22.96 4.35
#